data_5523a6d87d52c4cfe45912468c89c3af
#
_entry.id   5523a6d87d52c4cfe45912468c89c3af
#
_cell.length_a   1.000
_cell.length_b   1.000
_cell.length_c   1.000
_cell.angle_alpha   90.00
_cell.angle_beta   90.00
_cell.angle_gamma   90.00
#
_symmetry.space_group_name_H-M   'P 1'
#
loop_
_entity.id
_entity.type
_entity.pdbx_description
1 polymer ?
#
loop_
_entity_poly.entity_id
_entity_poly.type
_entity_poly.pdbx_seq_one_letter_code
_entity_poly.pdbx_strand_id
1 'polypeptide(L)'
;EYTAKGNLVGVISNGSAVLGLGDIGAQASRPVMEGKGVLFKRFADIDVFDVELDLEDPDELVTAVRAMEPTFGGINLEDIRAPECFEVEDRLREAMDVPVFHDDQHGTAIISGAALLNAVDVAGKSVDDLHVVFSGAGASAIATARFYTSLGVPKGNIVLCDSSGVIGTDREGLNEYKAQFASETDADTLAEAMAGADVFVGLSVGGIVSQEMVASMAANPIVFAMANPDPEIGYEDAKAARDDTVIMATGRSDYPNQVNNVLGFPFIFRGALDVRATEINEEMKRAAAEALADL
;
A
#
# COMPACT_ATOMS: atom_id res chain seq x y z
N GLU A 1 -8.15 -1.03 -30.44
CA GLU A 1 -8.04 -0.05 -31.55
C GLU A 1 -9.41 0.50 -32.02
N TYR A 2 -10.47 -0.30 -31.97
CA TYR A 2 -11.76 0.07 -32.57
C TYR A 2 -12.85 0.42 -31.56
N THR A 3 -12.60 0.26 -30.28
CA THR A 3 -13.55 0.48 -29.19
C THR A 3 -12.92 1.28 -28.05
N ALA A 4 -13.73 1.68 -27.08
CA ALA A 4 -13.25 2.36 -25.87
C ALA A 4 -12.45 1.44 -24.92
N LYS A 5 -12.43 0.10 -25.13
CA LYS A 5 -11.76 -0.87 -24.25
C LYS A 5 -10.32 -0.45 -23.88
N GLY A 6 -9.55 0.03 -24.86
CA GLY A 6 -8.15 0.41 -24.66
C GLY A 6 -7.93 1.63 -23.75
N ASN A 7 -9.00 2.33 -23.34
CA ASN A 7 -8.98 3.46 -22.42
C ASN A 7 -9.97 3.31 -21.26
N LEU A 8 -10.50 2.09 -21.03
CA LEU A 8 -11.54 1.85 -20.04
C LEU A 8 -11.04 0.89 -18.96
N VAL A 9 -11.06 1.35 -17.70
CA VAL A 9 -10.71 0.57 -16.52
C VAL A 9 -11.97 0.24 -15.72
N GLY A 10 -12.11 -1.01 -15.29
CA GLY A 10 -13.09 -1.40 -14.28
C GLY A 10 -12.53 -1.18 -12.88
N VAL A 11 -13.16 -0.35 -12.07
CA VAL A 11 -12.88 -0.24 -10.63
C VAL A 11 -13.83 -1.20 -9.92
N ILE A 12 -13.27 -2.27 -9.35
CA ILE A 12 -14.05 -3.38 -8.79
C ILE A 12 -13.87 -3.39 -7.27
N SER A 13 -14.98 -3.40 -6.55
CA SER A 13 -15.00 -3.50 -5.09
C SER A 13 -16.14 -4.37 -4.60
N ASN A 14 -15.99 -4.97 -3.42
CA ASN A 14 -17.10 -5.51 -2.64
C ASN A 14 -17.35 -4.71 -1.34
N GLY A 15 -16.58 -3.63 -1.12
CA GLY A 15 -16.74 -2.73 0.01
C GLY A 15 -16.42 -3.35 1.38
N SER A 16 -15.62 -4.44 1.40
CA SER A 16 -15.32 -5.17 2.63
C SER A 16 -14.18 -4.56 3.47
N ALA A 17 -13.44 -3.56 2.92
CA ALA A 17 -12.32 -2.91 3.63
C ALA A 17 -12.15 -1.44 3.22
N VAL A 18 -13.23 -0.66 3.24
CA VAL A 18 -13.20 0.75 2.85
C VAL A 18 -12.39 1.58 3.84
N LEU A 19 -11.43 2.34 3.33
CA LEU A 19 -10.50 3.12 4.14
C LEU A 19 -11.22 4.05 5.12
N GLY A 20 -10.95 3.90 6.41
CA GLY A 20 -11.54 4.69 7.48
C GLY A 20 -12.99 4.31 7.84
N LEU A 21 -13.66 3.45 7.07
CA LEU A 21 -15.04 3.02 7.28
C LEU A 21 -15.20 1.52 7.55
N GLY A 22 -14.21 0.71 7.14
CA GLY A 22 -14.22 -0.74 7.31
C GLY A 22 -15.17 -1.46 6.35
N ASP A 23 -15.80 -2.51 6.83
CA ASP A 23 -16.76 -3.31 6.05
C ASP A 23 -18.13 -2.63 6.00
N ILE A 24 -18.37 -1.88 4.93
CA ILE A 24 -19.64 -1.17 4.71
C ILE A 24 -20.47 -1.79 3.59
N GLY A 25 -19.92 -2.80 2.90
CA GLY A 25 -20.56 -3.53 1.81
C GLY A 25 -20.56 -2.79 0.47
N ALA A 26 -20.88 -3.53 -0.57
CA ALA A 26 -20.82 -3.09 -1.95
C ALA A 26 -21.64 -1.80 -2.22
N GLN A 27 -22.88 -1.75 -1.74
CA GLN A 27 -23.76 -0.61 -2.02
C GLN A 27 -23.27 0.70 -1.38
N ALA A 28 -22.75 0.64 -0.15
CA ALA A 28 -22.33 1.85 0.57
C ALA A 28 -20.93 2.31 0.13
N SER A 29 -20.10 1.45 -0.47
CA SER A 29 -18.76 1.79 -0.99
C SER A 29 -18.83 2.59 -2.30
N ARG A 30 -19.94 2.55 -3.03
CA ARG A 30 -20.08 3.15 -4.36
C ARG A 30 -19.62 4.62 -4.45
N PRO A 31 -19.92 5.54 -3.53
CA PRO A 31 -19.43 6.92 -3.62
C PRO A 31 -17.90 7.02 -3.64
N VAL A 32 -17.21 6.10 -2.96
CA VAL A 32 -15.74 6.03 -2.96
C VAL A 32 -15.24 5.58 -4.34
N MET A 33 -15.87 4.56 -4.92
CA MET A 33 -15.49 4.02 -6.24
C MET A 33 -15.77 5.03 -7.38
N GLU A 34 -16.88 5.73 -7.35
CA GLU A 34 -17.13 6.86 -8.27
C GLU A 34 -16.05 7.95 -8.10
N GLY A 35 -15.65 8.26 -6.86
CA GLY A 35 -14.54 9.17 -6.57
C GLY A 35 -13.22 8.69 -7.18
N LYS A 36 -12.93 7.38 -7.10
CA LYS A 36 -11.77 6.76 -7.75
C LYS A 36 -11.80 6.96 -9.27
N GLY A 37 -12.96 6.76 -9.89
CA GLY A 37 -13.18 7.01 -11.31
C GLY A 37 -12.91 8.47 -11.72
N VAL A 38 -13.31 9.44 -10.89
CA VAL A 38 -13.01 10.86 -11.11
C VAL A 38 -11.50 11.12 -11.11
N LEU A 39 -10.73 10.48 -10.21
CA LEU A 39 -9.28 10.62 -10.14
C LEU A 39 -8.60 10.03 -11.39
N PHE A 40 -9.00 8.85 -11.84
CA PHE A 40 -8.53 8.26 -13.10
C PHE A 40 -8.76 9.20 -14.28
N LYS A 41 -9.98 9.73 -14.41
CA LYS A 41 -10.33 10.64 -15.51
C LYS A 41 -9.57 11.96 -15.42
N ARG A 42 -9.49 12.54 -14.23
CA ARG A 42 -8.87 13.86 -14.01
C ARG A 42 -7.37 13.87 -14.26
N PHE A 43 -6.65 12.82 -13.82
CA PHE A 43 -5.19 12.81 -13.84
C PHE A 43 -4.58 12.05 -15.01
N ALA A 44 -5.27 11.06 -15.55
CA ALA A 44 -4.73 10.20 -16.60
C ALA A 44 -5.63 10.09 -17.84
N ASP A 45 -6.76 10.82 -17.88
CA ASP A 45 -7.76 10.75 -18.95
C ASP A 45 -8.24 9.31 -19.26
N ILE A 46 -8.33 8.47 -18.23
CA ILE A 46 -8.83 7.10 -18.30
C ILE A 46 -10.33 7.11 -17.97
N ASP A 47 -11.12 6.49 -18.82
CA ASP A 47 -12.53 6.26 -18.56
C ASP A 47 -12.70 5.09 -17.56
N VAL A 48 -13.68 5.20 -16.68
CA VAL A 48 -13.92 4.20 -15.63
C VAL A 48 -15.39 3.80 -15.60
N PHE A 49 -15.64 2.53 -15.39
CA PHE A 49 -16.87 2.05 -14.75
C PHE A 49 -16.52 1.48 -13.39
N ASP A 50 -17.15 2.02 -12.35
CA ASP A 50 -17.20 1.44 -11.02
C ASP A 50 -18.21 0.28 -11.02
N VAL A 51 -17.81 -0.85 -10.45
CA VAL A 51 -18.60 -2.07 -10.38
C VAL A 51 -18.51 -2.63 -8.96
N GLU A 52 -19.55 -2.38 -8.19
CA GLU A 52 -19.67 -2.90 -6.84
C GLU A 52 -20.36 -4.26 -6.89
N LEU A 53 -19.66 -5.29 -6.41
CA LEU A 53 -20.13 -6.67 -6.40
C LEU A 53 -20.50 -7.09 -4.98
N ASP A 54 -21.77 -7.40 -4.76
CA ASP A 54 -22.26 -7.93 -3.48
C ASP A 54 -21.92 -9.43 -3.36
N LEU A 55 -20.62 -9.72 -3.31
CA LEU A 55 -20.04 -11.05 -3.27
C LEU A 55 -18.94 -11.10 -2.19
N GLU A 56 -19.03 -12.06 -1.28
CA GLU A 56 -18.03 -12.29 -0.24
C GLU A 56 -17.07 -13.43 -0.59
N ASP A 57 -17.54 -14.41 -1.38
CA ASP A 57 -16.77 -15.59 -1.76
C ASP A 57 -15.75 -15.22 -2.86
N PRO A 58 -14.44 -15.45 -2.63
CA PRO A 58 -13.40 -15.20 -3.63
C PRO A 58 -13.62 -15.93 -4.97
N ASP A 59 -14.19 -17.16 -4.96
CA ASP A 59 -14.48 -17.91 -6.18
C ASP A 59 -15.54 -17.24 -7.05
N GLU A 60 -16.58 -16.72 -6.40
CA GLU A 60 -17.65 -15.98 -7.07
C GLU A 60 -17.14 -14.65 -7.60
N LEU A 61 -16.35 -13.93 -6.80
CA LEU A 61 -15.75 -12.64 -7.18
C LEU A 61 -14.81 -12.79 -8.37
N VAL A 62 -13.90 -13.76 -8.36
CA VAL A 62 -13.00 -14.06 -9.47
C VAL A 62 -13.79 -14.42 -10.74
N THR A 63 -14.83 -15.24 -10.60
CA THR A 63 -15.68 -15.64 -11.73
C THR A 63 -16.38 -14.44 -12.37
N ALA A 64 -16.95 -13.55 -11.54
CA ALA A 64 -17.66 -12.36 -12.00
C ALA A 64 -16.72 -11.37 -12.71
N VAL A 65 -15.58 -11.05 -12.09
CA VAL A 65 -14.59 -10.10 -12.63
C VAL A 65 -14.00 -10.63 -13.95
N ARG A 66 -13.61 -11.90 -14.01
CA ARG A 66 -13.09 -12.53 -15.21
C ARG A 66 -14.08 -12.46 -16.38
N ALA A 67 -15.37 -12.63 -16.12
CA ALA A 67 -16.39 -12.56 -17.17
C ALA A 67 -16.52 -11.16 -17.79
N MET A 68 -16.02 -10.11 -17.14
CA MET A 68 -16.05 -8.72 -17.62
C MET A 68 -14.82 -8.34 -18.47
N GLU A 69 -13.81 -9.18 -18.58
CA GLU A 69 -12.59 -8.92 -19.36
C GLU A 69 -12.82 -8.40 -20.79
N PRO A 70 -13.81 -8.88 -21.57
CA PRO A 70 -14.03 -8.36 -22.91
C PRO A 70 -14.32 -6.85 -22.97
N THR A 71 -14.79 -6.26 -21.87
CA THR A 71 -15.19 -4.84 -21.77
C THR A 71 -14.02 -3.92 -21.42
N PHE A 72 -13.14 -4.35 -20.50
CA PHE A 72 -12.13 -3.49 -19.87
C PHE A 72 -10.73 -3.70 -20.45
N GLY A 73 -9.97 -2.61 -20.55
CA GLY A 73 -8.55 -2.62 -20.87
C GLY A 73 -7.65 -2.86 -19.65
N GLY A 74 -8.20 -2.77 -18.44
CA GLY A 74 -7.55 -3.05 -17.17
C GLY A 74 -8.55 -3.12 -16.03
N ILE A 75 -8.18 -3.76 -14.94
CA ILE A 75 -8.97 -3.91 -13.71
C ILE A 75 -8.21 -3.32 -12.54
N ASN A 76 -8.85 -2.37 -11.85
CA ASN A 76 -8.42 -1.90 -10.53
C ASN A 76 -9.29 -2.55 -9.46
N LEU A 77 -8.68 -3.36 -8.60
CA LEU A 77 -9.33 -3.88 -7.40
C LEU A 77 -9.18 -2.85 -6.28
N GLU A 78 -10.25 -2.62 -5.53
CA GLU A 78 -10.32 -1.59 -4.50
C GLU A 78 -11.09 -2.07 -3.28
N ASP A 79 -10.61 -1.76 -2.08
CA ASP A 79 -11.33 -1.96 -0.81
C ASP A 79 -11.82 -3.40 -0.57
N ILE A 80 -11.04 -4.39 -1.03
CA ILE A 80 -11.26 -5.82 -0.75
C ILE A 80 -10.39 -6.20 0.44
N ARG A 81 -11.00 -6.80 1.47
CA ARG A 81 -10.30 -7.15 2.71
C ARG A 81 -9.21 -8.22 2.52
N ALA A 82 -8.20 -8.16 3.38
CA ALA A 82 -7.21 -9.22 3.51
C ALA A 82 -7.74 -10.33 4.45
N PRO A 83 -7.42 -11.63 4.21
CA PRO A 83 -6.46 -12.10 3.19
C PRO A 83 -7.05 -12.31 1.79
N GLU A 84 -8.36 -12.24 1.61
CA GLU A 84 -9.07 -12.56 0.36
C GLU A 84 -8.58 -11.74 -0.83
N CYS A 85 -8.21 -10.48 -0.60
CA CYS A 85 -7.70 -9.59 -1.66
C CYS A 85 -6.45 -10.13 -2.36
N PHE A 86 -5.58 -10.83 -1.66
CA PHE A 86 -4.38 -11.44 -2.26
C PHE A 86 -4.74 -12.57 -3.20
N GLU A 87 -5.60 -13.49 -2.73
CA GLU A 87 -6.06 -14.61 -3.54
C GLU A 87 -6.81 -14.15 -4.79
N VAL A 88 -7.72 -13.19 -4.63
CA VAL A 88 -8.52 -12.64 -5.73
C VAL A 88 -7.60 -12.00 -6.78
N GLU A 89 -6.66 -11.17 -6.37
CA GLU A 89 -5.73 -10.53 -7.30
C GLU A 89 -4.86 -11.55 -8.03
N ASP A 90 -4.22 -12.48 -7.30
CA ASP A 90 -3.31 -13.46 -7.89
C ASP A 90 -4.04 -14.32 -8.94
N ARG A 91 -5.25 -14.81 -8.61
CA ARG A 91 -6.05 -15.63 -9.52
C ARG A 91 -6.54 -14.86 -10.76
N LEU A 92 -6.89 -13.58 -10.60
CA LEU A 92 -7.30 -12.75 -11.74
C LEU A 92 -6.10 -12.42 -12.64
N ARG A 93 -4.94 -12.12 -12.07
CA ARG A 93 -3.70 -11.89 -12.84
C ARG A 93 -3.30 -13.11 -13.67
N GLU A 94 -3.47 -14.32 -13.13
CA GLU A 94 -3.19 -15.55 -13.86
C GLU A 94 -4.23 -15.87 -14.96
N ALA A 95 -5.47 -15.41 -14.78
CA ALA A 95 -6.60 -15.81 -15.62
C ALA A 95 -7.00 -14.80 -16.70
N MET A 96 -6.49 -13.56 -16.65
CA MET A 96 -6.89 -12.46 -17.53
C MET A 96 -5.72 -11.97 -18.39
N ASP A 97 -6.04 -11.59 -19.64
CA ASP A 97 -5.09 -11.00 -20.60
C ASP A 97 -5.06 -9.46 -20.55
N VAL A 98 -5.56 -8.86 -19.47
CA VAL A 98 -5.51 -7.42 -19.19
C VAL A 98 -4.89 -7.20 -17.81
N PRO A 99 -4.23 -6.05 -17.57
CA PRO A 99 -3.61 -5.78 -16.27
C PRO A 99 -4.66 -5.75 -15.16
N VAL A 100 -4.41 -6.51 -14.10
CA VAL A 100 -5.13 -6.49 -12.83
C VAL A 100 -4.21 -5.92 -11.77
N PHE A 101 -4.70 -4.98 -10.98
CA PHE A 101 -3.92 -4.24 -10.01
C PHE A 101 -4.79 -3.87 -8.81
N HIS A 102 -4.34 -4.18 -7.61
CA HIS A 102 -5.03 -3.82 -6.38
C HIS A 102 -4.38 -2.56 -5.78
N ASP A 103 -5.07 -1.43 -5.83
CA ASP A 103 -4.46 -0.15 -5.44
C ASP A 103 -4.07 -0.08 -3.96
N ASP A 104 -4.90 -0.61 -3.04
CA ASP A 104 -4.56 -0.64 -1.61
C ASP A 104 -3.28 -1.40 -1.32
N GLN A 105 -2.97 -2.40 -2.13
CA GLN A 105 -1.71 -3.13 -2.03
C GLN A 105 -0.57 -2.37 -2.71
N HIS A 106 -0.68 -2.18 -4.01
CA HIS A 106 0.44 -1.77 -4.85
C HIS A 106 0.55 -0.25 -5.01
N GLY A 107 -0.56 0.49 -4.97
CA GLY A 107 -0.51 1.95 -4.99
C GLY A 107 0.22 2.51 -3.77
N THR A 108 -0.15 2.02 -2.58
CA THR A 108 0.53 2.36 -1.32
C THR A 108 2.01 1.96 -1.35
N ALA A 109 2.32 0.75 -1.86
CA ALA A 109 3.68 0.26 -1.97
C ALA A 109 4.55 1.13 -2.88
N ILE A 110 4.06 1.49 -4.07
CA ILE A 110 4.78 2.31 -5.05
C ILE A 110 5.05 3.70 -4.49
N ILE A 111 4.03 4.38 -3.97
CA ILE A 111 4.20 5.76 -3.53
C ILE A 111 5.03 5.88 -2.25
N SER A 112 4.88 4.95 -1.31
CA SER A 112 5.74 4.91 -0.13
C SER A 112 7.17 4.48 -0.47
N GLY A 113 7.35 3.63 -1.47
CA GLY A 113 8.67 3.27 -2.00
C GLY A 113 9.39 4.46 -2.63
N ALA A 114 8.69 5.29 -3.44
CA ALA A 114 9.24 6.53 -3.96
C ALA A 114 9.66 7.49 -2.83
N ALA A 115 8.79 7.65 -1.82
CA ALA A 115 9.09 8.43 -0.64
C ALA A 115 10.29 7.88 0.14
N LEU A 116 10.41 6.54 0.26
CA LEU A 116 11.54 5.90 0.93
C LEU A 116 12.86 6.21 0.24
N LEU A 117 12.92 6.09 -1.10
CA LEU A 117 14.14 6.38 -1.87
C LEU A 117 14.66 7.79 -1.58
N ASN A 118 13.79 8.79 -1.62
CA ASN A 118 14.15 10.17 -1.32
C ASN A 118 14.48 10.40 0.17
N ALA A 119 13.72 9.78 1.07
CA ALA A 119 13.94 9.92 2.51
C ALA A 119 15.29 9.32 2.95
N VAL A 120 15.69 8.20 2.36
CA VAL A 120 16.98 7.54 2.61
C VAL A 120 18.14 8.44 2.19
N ASP A 121 18.06 9.08 1.01
CA ASP A 121 19.06 10.01 0.53
C ASP A 121 19.17 11.24 1.45
N VAL A 122 18.06 11.85 1.85
CA VAL A 122 18.01 12.98 2.80
C VAL A 122 18.55 12.59 4.18
N ALA A 123 18.26 11.35 4.65
CA ALA A 123 18.77 10.86 5.93
C ALA A 123 20.24 10.50 5.90
N GLY A 124 20.85 10.41 4.72
CA GLY A 124 22.24 9.94 4.55
C GLY A 124 22.41 8.46 4.91
N LYS A 125 21.37 7.64 4.63
CA LYS A 125 21.34 6.20 4.91
C LYS A 125 21.51 5.40 3.62
N SER A 126 21.63 4.07 3.72
CA SER A 126 21.65 3.15 2.59
C SER A 126 20.49 2.17 2.69
N VAL A 127 19.81 1.88 1.57
CA VAL A 127 18.62 1.02 1.55
C VAL A 127 18.92 -0.38 2.06
N ASP A 128 20.10 -0.91 1.78
CA ASP A 128 20.56 -2.25 2.15
C ASP A 128 20.91 -2.40 3.64
N ASP A 129 21.03 -1.28 4.38
CA ASP A 129 21.32 -1.28 5.82
C ASP A 129 20.08 -0.95 6.68
N LEU A 130 18.94 -0.59 6.09
CA LEU A 130 17.77 -0.15 6.81
C LEU A 130 17.17 -1.24 7.71
N HIS A 131 16.79 -0.85 8.91
CA HIS A 131 15.89 -1.59 9.78
C HIS A 131 14.51 -0.91 9.73
N VAL A 132 13.51 -1.64 9.27
CA VAL A 132 12.18 -1.11 8.97
C VAL A 132 11.13 -1.79 9.84
N VAL A 133 10.34 -0.99 10.54
CA VAL A 133 9.24 -1.47 11.40
C VAL A 133 7.91 -1.03 10.83
N PHE A 134 7.02 -1.97 10.61
CA PHE A 134 5.66 -1.72 10.16
C PHE A 134 4.68 -1.82 11.32
N SER A 135 3.81 -0.85 11.44
CA SER A 135 2.57 -0.96 12.21
C SER A 135 1.42 -1.28 11.27
N GLY A 136 0.93 -2.50 11.35
CA GLY A 136 -0.03 -3.10 10.43
C GLY A 136 0.54 -4.33 9.75
N ALA A 137 -0.32 -5.29 9.48
CA ALA A 137 -0.01 -6.53 8.74
C ALA A 137 -1.20 -6.94 7.85
N GLY A 138 -1.90 -5.94 7.32
CA GLY A 138 -2.95 -6.08 6.32
C GLY A 138 -2.40 -6.04 4.89
N ALA A 139 -3.30 -5.85 3.92
CA ALA A 139 -2.98 -5.82 2.49
C ALA A 139 -1.85 -4.84 2.15
N SER A 140 -2.02 -3.58 2.55
CA SER A 140 -1.05 -2.51 2.26
C SER A 140 0.32 -2.78 2.90
N ALA A 141 0.35 -3.22 4.17
CA ALA A 141 1.61 -3.44 4.89
C ALA A 141 2.42 -4.59 4.28
N ILE A 142 1.78 -5.72 3.97
CA ILE A 142 2.43 -6.88 3.36
C ILE A 142 2.94 -6.54 1.95
N ALA A 143 2.13 -5.87 1.13
CA ALA A 143 2.54 -5.45 -0.20
C ALA A 143 3.69 -4.44 -0.16
N THR A 144 3.64 -3.46 0.77
CA THR A 144 4.70 -2.48 0.95
C THR A 144 6.00 -3.14 1.43
N ALA A 145 5.94 -4.07 2.37
CA ALA A 145 7.11 -4.80 2.84
C ALA A 145 7.78 -5.64 1.72
N ARG A 146 6.97 -6.31 0.88
CA ARG A 146 7.46 -7.00 -0.33
C ARG A 146 8.13 -6.02 -1.29
N PHE A 147 7.50 -4.89 -1.54
CA PHE A 147 8.03 -3.89 -2.45
C PHE A 147 9.33 -3.26 -1.92
N TYR A 148 9.42 -2.95 -0.62
CA TYR A 148 10.67 -2.47 -0.02
C TYR A 148 11.80 -3.50 -0.15
N THR A 149 11.48 -4.80 -0.04
CA THR A 149 12.45 -5.86 -0.32
C THR A 149 12.94 -5.83 -1.77
N SER A 150 12.06 -5.56 -2.73
CA SER A 150 12.43 -5.42 -4.15
C SER A 150 13.28 -4.17 -4.43
N LEU A 151 13.15 -3.13 -3.61
CA LEU A 151 14.00 -1.93 -3.66
C LEU A 151 15.38 -2.12 -3.02
N GLY A 152 15.63 -3.23 -2.32
CA GLY A 152 16.90 -3.57 -1.73
C GLY A 152 16.95 -3.65 -0.22
N VAL A 153 15.84 -3.37 0.50
CA VAL A 153 15.78 -3.58 1.95
C VAL A 153 15.89 -5.06 2.26
N PRO A 154 16.86 -5.50 3.10
CA PRO A 154 16.98 -6.90 3.46
C PRO A 154 15.72 -7.37 4.18
N LYS A 155 15.12 -8.47 3.73
CA LYS A 155 13.91 -9.02 4.33
C LYS A 155 14.04 -9.28 5.83
N GLY A 156 15.21 -9.73 6.28
CA GLY A 156 15.51 -9.97 7.69
C GLY A 156 15.54 -8.70 8.57
N ASN A 157 15.59 -7.52 7.95
CA ASN A 157 15.57 -6.24 8.63
C ASN A 157 14.16 -5.61 8.67
N ILE A 158 13.15 -6.33 8.18
CA ILE A 158 11.75 -5.87 8.19
C ILE A 158 11.01 -6.58 9.31
N VAL A 159 10.42 -5.81 10.22
CA VAL A 159 9.59 -6.30 11.33
C VAL A 159 8.17 -5.77 11.14
N LEU A 160 7.19 -6.67 11.12
CA LEU A 160 5.77 -6.32 11.07
C LEU A 160 5.14 -6.50 12.46
N CYS A 161 4.28 -5.55 12.84
CA CYS A 161 3.46 -5.62 14.04
C CYS A 161 1.97 -5.59 13.66
N ASP A 162 1.16 -6.41 14.28
CA ASP A 162 -0.30 -6.31 14.20
C ASP A 162 -0.90 -6.02 15.60
N SER A 163 -2.22 -6.12 15.73
CA SER A 163 -2.92 -5.84 17.00
C SER A 163 -2.51 -6.75 18.18
N SER A 164 -1.79 -7.83 17.91
CA SER A 164 -1.30 -8.76 18.93
C SER A 164 0.21 -8.60 19.21
N GLY A 165 0.86 -7.59 18.62
CA GLY A 165 2.29 -7.32 18.76
C GLY A 165 3.12 -7.71 17.54
N VAL A 166 4.41 -7.95 17.75
CA VAL A 166 5.35 -8.33 16.69
C VAL A 166 4.98 -9.68 16.08
N ILE A 167 5.13 -9.80 14.76
CA ILE A 167 4.97 -11.08 14.05
C ILE A 167 6.31 -11.83 14.12
N GLY A 168 6.48 -12.58 15.21
CA GLY A 168 7.65 -13.42 15.47
C GLY A 168 7.53 -14.82 14.83
N THR A 169 8.68 -15.49 14.66
CA THR A 169 8.73 -16.86 14.11
C THR A 169 8.12 -17.91 15.05
N ASP A 170 7.99 -17.62 16.33
CA ASP A 170 7.37 -18.45 17.36
C ASP A 170 5.85 -18.28 17.45
N ARG A 171 5.28 -17.32 16.71
CA ARG A 171 3.87 -16.97 16.77
C ARG A 171 3.01 -17.96 15.98
N GLU A 172 2.06 -18.60 16.66
CA GLU A 172 1.12 -19.54 16.06
C GLU A 172 -0.06 -18.83 15.38
N GLY A 173 -0.71 -19.52 14.42
CA GLY A 173 -1.95 -19.07 13.78
C GLY A 173 -1.77 -17.95 12.74
N LEU A 174 -0.56 -17.70 12.29
CA LEU A 174 -0.30 -16.77 11.19
C LEU A 174 -0.85 -17.33 9.87
N ASN A 175 -1.52 -16.48 9.09
CA ASN A 175 -1.77 -16.82 7.69
C ASN A 175 -0.47 -16.81 6.88
N GLU A 176 -0.49 -17.42 5.70
CA GLU A 176 0.70 -17.56 4.84
C GLU A 176 1.35 -16.22 4.46
N TYR A 177 0.56 -15.16 4.33
CA TYR A 177 1.06 -13.83 3.95
C TYR A 177 1.84 -13.17 5.08
N LYS A 178 1.32 -13.24 6.32
CA LYS A 178 2.01 -12.77 7.52
C LYS A 178 3.24 -13.61 7.83
N ALA A 179 3.14 -14.94 7.70
CA ALA A 179 4.24 -15.86 7.96
C ALA A 179 5.48 -15.59 7.09
N GLN A 180 5.32 -15.01 5.89
CA GLN A 180 6.45 -14.60 5.05
C GLN A 180 7.36 -13.57 5.73
N PHE A 181 6.83 -12.76 6.64
CA PHE A 181 7.56 -11.71 7.36
C PHE A 181 7.70 -11.98 8.86
N ALA A 182 7.48 -13.23 9.26
CA ALA A 182 7.80 -13.62 10.63
C ALA A 182 9.30 -13.45 10.89
N SER A 183 9.64 -12.63 11.89
CA SER A 183 11.02 -12.23 12.18
C SER A 183 11.56 -12.92 13.43
N GLU A 184 12.88 -13.18 13.45
CA GLU A 184 13.60 -13.59 14.66
C GLU A 184 14.02 -12.31 15.40
N THR A 185 13.28 -11.95 16.46
CA THR A 185 13.53 -10.75 17.27
C THR A 185 13.09 -11.00 18.69
N ASP A 186 13.76 -10.34 19.64
CA ASP A 186 13.38 -10.35 21.05
C ASP A 186 12.29 -9.33 21.39
N ALA A 187 11.86 -8.52 20.40
CA ALA A 187 10.80 -7.52 20.58
C ALA A 187 9.42 -8.19 20.51
N ASP A 188 8.57 -7.92 21.48
CA ASP A 188 7.19 -8.38 21.55
C ASP A 188 6.20 -7.28 21.13
N THR A 189 6.57 -6.03 21.35
CA THR A 189 5.71 -4.85 21.16
C THR A 189 6.21 -3.93 20.07
N LEU A 190 5.31 -3.08 19.50
CA LEU A 190 5.68 -2.04 18.55
C LEU A 190 6.77 -1.10 19.11
N ALA A 191 6.66 -0.73 20.40
CA ALA A 191 7.63 0.17 21.03
C ALA A 191 9.04 -0.45 21.12
N GLU A 192 9.13 -1.73 21.42
CA GLU A 192 10.40 -2.47 21.44
C GLU A 192 10.97 -2.63 20.04
N ALA A 193 10.13 -2.95 19.05
CA ALA A 193 10.57 -3.07 17.65
C ALA A 193 11.08 -1.73 17.09
N MET A 194 10.48 -0.60 17.45
CA MET A 194 10.91 0.73 17.00
C MET A 194 12.24 1.18 17.61
N ALA A 195 12.68 0.59 18.73
CA ALA A 195 13.95 0.97 19.36
C ALA A 195 15.14 0.64 18.44
N GLY A 196 15.85 1.69 17.98
CA GLY A 196 16.97 1.56 17.05
C GLY A 196 16.60 1.35 15.59
N ALA A 197 15.31 1.32 15.23
CA ALA A 197 14.85 1.24 13.85
C ALA A 197 15.16 2.52 13.06
N ASP A 198 15.48 2.39 11.79
CA ASP A 198 15.74 3.51 10.87
C ASP A 198 14.45 4.08 10.29
N VAL A 199 13.48 3.22 10.01
CA VAL A 199 12.24 3.55 9.34
C VAL A 199 11.04 2.98 10.10
N PHE A 200 10.06 3.81 10.35
CA PHE A 200 8.72 3.42 10.79
C PHE A 200 7.73 3.60 9.64
N VAL A 201 6.90 2.61 9.38
CA VAL A 201 5.84 2.62 8.36
C VAL A 201 4.51 2.29 9.02
N GLY A 202 3.69 3.30 9.20
CA GLY A 202 2.35 3.18 9.78
C GLY A 202 1.30 2.92 8.71
N LEU A 203 0.61 1.79 8.81
CA LEU A 203 -0.48 1.34 7.94
C LEU A 203 -1.58 0.66 8.78
N SER A 204 -1.91 1.26 9.91
CA SER A 204 -2.83 0.67 10.90
C SER A 204 -3.88 1.67 11.40
N VAL A 205 -3.73 2.14 12.62
CA VAL A 205 -4.70 3.05 13.27
C VAL A 205 -4.00 4.26 13.86
N GLY A 206 -4.69 5.40 13.89
CA GLY A 206 -4.14 6.64 14.39
C GLY A 206 -3.81 6.63 15.89
N GLY A 207 -2.80 7.43 16.27
CA GLY A 207 -2.49 7.75 17.66
C GLY A 207 -1.82 6.63 18.47
N ILE A 208 -1.27 5.60 17.82
CA ILE A 208 -0.62 4.46 18.52
C ILE A 208 0.88 4.63 18.74
N VAL A 209 1.50 5.63 18.13
CA VAL A 209 2.93 5.93 18.28
C VAL A 209 3.11 7.14 19.16
N SER A 210 3.94 7.02 20.18
CA SER A 210 4.31 8.12 21.09
C SER A 210 5.58 8.83 20.67
N GLN A 211 5.84 10.01 21.24
CA GLN A 211 7.10 10.74 21.06
C GLN A 211 8.31 9.92 21.57
N GLU A 212 8.14 9.19 22.68
CA GLU A 212 9.19 8.32 23.23
C GLU A 212 9.58 7.19 22.27
N MET A 213 8.60 6.62 21.53
CA MET A 213 8.86 5.61 20.52
C MET A 213 9.69 6.21 19.36
N VAL A 214 9.34 7.39 18.87
CA VAL A 214 10.14 8.08 17.84
C VAL A 214 11.53 8.46 18.39
N ALA A 215 11.62 8.91 19.65
CA ALA A 215 12.89 9.23 20.29
C ALA A 215 13.82 8.03 20.42
N SER A 216 13.29 6.80 20.54
CA SER A 216 14.07 5.57 20.66
C SER A 216 14.64 5.05 19.32
N MET A 217 14.19 5.56 18.18
CA MET A 217 14.67 5.17 16.85
C MET A 217 16.13 5.55 16.61
N ALA A 218 16.73 5.02 15.56
CA ALA A 218 18.07 5.38 15.12
C ALA A 218 18.18 6.89 14.78
N ALA A 219 19.40 7.39 14.59
CA ALA A 219 19.63 8.79 14.23
C ALA A 219 18.99 9.13 12.86
N ASN A 220 18.45 10.34 12.71
CA ASN A 220 17.74 10.81 11.52
C ASN A 220 16.67 9.81 11.07
N PRO A 221 15.67 9.47 11.92
CA PRO A 221 14.68 8.48 11.59
C PRO A 221 13.73 8.95 10.49
N ILE A 222 13.24 7.98 9.73
CA ILE A 222 12.20 8.15 8.71
C ILE A 222 10.88 7.65 9.31
N VAL A 223 9.85 8.49 9.33
CA VAL A 223 8.56 8.19 9.95
C VAL A 223 7.45 8.42 8.92
N PHE A 224 6.91 7.34 8.37
CA PHE A 224 5.76 7.36 7.48
C PHE A 224 4.51 6.95 8.24
N ALA A 225 3.76 7.93 8.74
CA ALA A 225 2.52 7.70 9.48
C ALA A 225 1.33 7.88 8.54
N MET A 226 0.92 6.78 7.88
CA MET A 226 0.01 6.81 6.74
C MET A 226 -1.42 6.35 7.08
N ALA A 227 -1.73 6.08 8.35
CA ALA A 227 -3.11 5.80 8.76
C ALA A 227 -4.05 6.97 8.46
N ASN A 228 -5.28 6.65 8.10
CA ASN A 228 -6.34 7.62 7.80
C ASN A 228 -7.60 7.34 8.64
N PRO A 229 -8.32 8.39 9.09
CA PRO A 229 -8.08 9.82 8.84
C PRO A 229 -6.98 10.44 9.70
N ASP A 230 -6.63 9.81 10.82
CA ASP A 230 -5.61 10.29 11.74
C ASP A 230 -4.35 9.43 11.61
N PRO A 231 -3.14 10.07 11.52
CA PRO A 231 -1.87 9.35 11.45
C PRO A 231 -1.54 8.65 12.78
N GLU A 232 -0.65 7.65 12.75
CA GLU A 232 -0.18 6.93 13.94
C GLU A 232 0.47 7.86 14.97
N ILE A 233 1.07 8.96 14.51
CA ILE A 233 1.58 10.08 15.33
C ILE A 233 1.37 11.39 14.58
N GLY A 234 1.02 12.45 15.29
CA GLY A 234 0.90 13.80 14.72
C GLY A 234 2.23 14.32 14.17
N TYR A 235 2.17 15.12 13.09
CA TYR A 235 3.37 15.66 12.45
C TYR A 235 4.25 16.44 13.41
N GLU A 236 3.64 17.37 14.17
CA GLU A 236 4.37 18.21 15.14
C GLU A 236 4.94 17.38 16.31
N ASP A 237 4.20 16.36 16.77
CA ASP A 237 4.63 15.47 17.84
C ASP A 237 5.87 14.65 17.44
N ALA A 238 5.85 14.10 16.20
CA ALA A 238 6.99 13.36 15.67
C ALA A 238 8.22 14.26 15.53
N LYS A 239 8.06 15.49 15.04
CA LYS A 239 9.14 16.46 14.89
C LYS A 239 9.68 16.94 16.23
N ALA A 240 8.82 17.06 17.25
CA ALA A 240 9.21 17.49 18.60
C ALA A 240 9.86 16.37 19.43
N ALA A 241 9.79 15.13 18.99
CA ALA A 241 10.33 13.98 19.74
C ALA A 241 11.86 13.97 19.84
N ARG A 242 12.56 14.69 18.95
CA ARG A 242 14.02 14.64 18.82
C ARG A 242 14.62 15.98 18.41
N ASP A 243 15.89 16.18 18.77
CA ASP A 243 16.68 17.36 18.36
C ASP A 243 17.35 17.18 16.97
N ASP A 244 17.50 15.93 16.48
CA ASP A 244 18.01 15.63 15.14
C ASP A 244 16.89 15.66 14.06
N THR A 245 17.25 15.39 12.81
CA THR A 245 16.29 15.46 11.72
C THR A 245 15.37 14.26 11.71
N VAL A 246 14.08 14.46 12.00
CA VAL A 246 13.02 13.47 11.72
C VAL A 246 12.47 13.74 10.33
N ILE A 247 12.54 12.77 9.42
CA ILE A 247 11.92 12.83 8.10
C ILE A 247 10.53 12.25 8.22
N MET A 248 9.52 13.13 8.17
CA MET A 248 8.13 12.77 8.43
C MET A 248 7.30 12.89 7.16
N ALA A 249 6.48 11.87 6.87
CA ALA A 249 5.44 11.89 5.84
C ALA A 249 4.13 11.32 6.37
N THR A 250 3.02 11.77 5.80
CA THR A 250 1.67 11.28 6.15
C THR A 250 0.82 11.08 4.89
N GLY A 251 -0.32 10.41 5.02
CA GLY A 251 -1.32 10.32 3.94
C GLY A 251 -2.12 11.62 3.71
N ARG A 252 -1.97 12.63 4.56
CA ARG A 252 -2.79 13.85 4.57
C ARG A 252 -2.19 14.95 3.68
N SER A 253 -3.07 15.67 2.98
CA SER A 253 -2.69 16.80 2.12
C SER A 253 -2.44 18.12 2.85
N ASP A 254 -2.81 18.19 4.13
CA ASP A 254 -2.64 19.39 4.98
C ASP A 254 -1.31 19.40 5.75
N TYR A 255 -0.49 18.34 5.61
CA TYR A 255 0.86 18.26 6.13
C TYR A 255 1.91 18.19 4.99
N PRO A 256 3.16 18.57 5.26
CA PRO A 256 4.26 18.36 4.33
C PRO A 256 4.47 16.88 4.00
N ASN A 257 5.04 16.60 2.80
CA ASN A 257 5.41 15.26 2.35
C ASN A 257 4.21 14.29 2.33
N GLN A 258 3.16 14.64 1.60
CA GLN A 258 2.02 13.74 1.43
C GLN A 258 2.42 12.49 0.65
N VAL A 259 2.14 11.31 1.22
CA VAL A 259 2.24 10.00 0.57
C VAL A 259 0.82 9.49 0.32
N ASN A 260 0.37 9.57 -0.93
CA ASN A 260 -0.99 9.24 -1.33
C ASN A 260 -1.00 8.49 -2.67
N ASN A 261 -1.79 7.44 -2.76
CA ASN A 261 -1.90 6.56 -3.93
C ASN A 261 -2.24 7.30 -5.23
N VAL A 262 -2.94 8.43 -5.14
CA VAL A 262 -3.31 9.25 -6.32
C VAL A 262 -2.11 9.72 -7.14
N LEU A 263 -0.93 9.79 -6.54
CA LEU A 263 0.31 10.11 -7.25
C LEU A 263 0.85 8.94 -8.07
N GLY A 264 0.31 7.74 -7.90
CA GLY A 264 0.79 6.50 -8.53
C GLY A 264 -0.22 5.85 -9.46
N PHE A 265 -1.39 5.43 -8.92
CA PHE A 265 -2.29 4.51 -9.63
C PHE A 265 -2.81 5.02 -10.99
N PRO A 266 -3.20 6.29 -11.17
CA PRO A 266 -3.72 6.71 -12.48
C PRO A 266 -2.66 6.60 -13.57
N PHE A 267 -1.43 6.94 -13.23
CA PHE A 267 -0.32 7.01 -14.19
C PHE A 267 0.25 5.65 -14.54
N ILE A 268 0.32 4.70 -13.58
CA ILE A 268 0.74 3.33 -13.89
C ILE A 268 -0.25 2.64 -14.82
N PHE A 269 -1.56 2.86 -14.61
CA PHE A 269 -2.59 2.39 -15.54
C PHE A 269 -2.47 3.07 -16.89
N ARG A 270 -2.19 4.38 -16.95
CA ARG A 270 -1.98 5.08 -18.21
C ARG A 270 -0.83 4.47 -18.98
N GLY A 271 0.31 4.24 -18.34
CA GLY A 271 1.46 3.58 -18.96
C GLY A 271 1.14 2.16 -19.45
N ALA A 272 0.44 1.36 -18.64
CA ALA A 272 0.03 0.01 -19.00
C ALA A 272 -0.93 -0.02 -20.21
N LEU A 273 -1.92 0.86 -20.24
CA LEU A 273 -2.88 0.96 -21.35
C LEU A 273 -2.22 1.45 -22.65
N ASP A 274 -1.29 2.40 -22.57
CA ASP A 274 -0.60 2.96 -23.75
C ASP A 274 0.21 1.90 -24.49
N VAL A 275 0.83 0.98 -23.76
CA VAL A 275 1.59 -0.14 -24.35
C VAL A 275 0.76 -1.41 -24.50
N ARG A 276 -0.50 -1.40 -24.07
CA ARG A 276 -1.39 -2.57 -24.04
C ARG A 276 -0.76 -3.74 -23.29
N ALA A 277 -0.22 -3.43 -22.11
CA ALA A 277 0.33 -4.45 -21.23
C ALA A 277 -0.77 -5.45 -20.80
N THR A 278 -0.40 -6.70 -20.66
CA THR A 278 -1.27 -7.74 -20.11
C THR A 278 -1.16 -7.84 -18.57
N GLU A 279 -0.12 -7.25 -18.00
CA GLU A 279 0.11 -7.19 -16.56
C GLU A 279 0.79 -5.88 -16.15
N ILE A 280 0.69 -5.52 -14.88
CA ILE A 280 1.57 -4.55 -14.22
C ILE A 280 2.51 -5.34 -13.33
N ASN A 281 3.74 -5.59 -13.83
CA ASN A 281 4.73 -6.41 -13.14
C ASN A 281 5.60 -5.61 -12.16
N GLU A 282 6.50 -6.30 -11.45
CA GLU A 282 7.35 -5.66 -10.42
C GLU A 282 8.31 -4.62 -11.01
N GLU A 283 8.85 -4.87 -12.22
CA GLU A 283 9.72 -3.90 -12.91
C GLU A 283 8.97 -2.61 -13.25
N MET A 284 7.71 -2.70 -13.68
CA MET A 284 6.87 -1.51 -13.94
C MET A 284 6.57 -0.73 -12.66
N LYS A 285 6.26 -1.43 -11.56
CA LYS A 285 6.04 -0.80 -10.25
C LYS A 285 7.28 -0.09 -9.74
N ARG A 286 8.44 -0.74 -9.88
CA ARG A 286 9.74 -0.17 -9.50
C ARG A 286 10.07 1.06 -10.36
N ALA A 287 9.91 0.97 -11.68
CA ALA A 287 10.13 2.10 -12.59
C ALA A 287 9.21 3.29 -12.25
N ALA A 288 7.95 3.02 -11.86
CA ALA A 288 7.03 4.07 -11.42
C ALA A 288 7.49 4.73 -10.12
N ALA A 289 7.97 3.96 -9.13
CA ALA A 289 8.50 4.51 -7.89
C ALA A 289 9.77 5.33 -8.11
N GLU A 290 10.71 4.83 -8.92
CA GLU A 290 11.95 5.53 -9.29
C GLU A 290 11.64 6.85 -10.04
N ALA A 291 10.73 6.82 -11.02
CA ALA A 291 10.32 8.02 -11.75
C ALA A 291 9.65 9.07 -10.86
N LEU A 292 8.86 8.64 -9.86
CA LEU A 292 8.25 9.54 -8.86
C LEU A 292 9.29 10.11 -7.90
N ALA A 293 10.32 9.36 -7.56
CA ALA A 293 11.39 9.84 -6.71
C ALA A 293 12.29 10.86 -7.41
N ASP A 294 12.41 10.78 -8.73
CA ASP A 294 13.23 11.66 -9.55
C ASP A 294 12.56 13.02 -9.89
N LEU A 295 11.24 13.19 -9.58
CA LEU A 295 10.49 14.42 -9.83
C LEU A 295 10.79 15.48 -8.77
#